data_e9a7191fe478344f92f55c0947d2022d
#
_entry.id   e9a7191fe478344f92f55c0947d2022d
#
_cell.length_a   1.000
_cell.length_b   1.000
_cell.length_c   1.000
_cell.angle_alpha   90.00
_cell.angle_beta   90.00
_cell.angle_gamma   90.00
#
_symmetry.space_group_name_H-M   'P 1'
#
loop_
_entity.id
_entity.type
_entity.pdbx_description
1 polymer ?
#
loop_
_entity_poly.entity_id
_entity_poly.type
_entity_poly.pdbx_seq_one_letter_code
_entity_poly.pdbx_strand_id
1 'polypeptide(L)'
;MPGHSPHGDRVVQLESNVDDVTGEVLGYLIERLMQEGALDVSVLPALMKKGRAGSVIRAIARGDDGERLAGIIIRETGSLGVRIFPSIHRFLAEREENEVGIELAGRAHRARVKVSRLDKEIISIKAEYEDCRRIAQAAGLPLREVCQKVEEAGRRAFTMCHPF
;
A
#
# COMPACT_ATOMS: atom_id res chain seq x y z
N MET A 1 -4.44 -25.78 12.06
CA MET A 1 -4.27 -24.31 12.08
C MET A 1 -2.84 -24.03 11.69
N PRO A 2 -2.49 -23.50 10.51
CA PRO A 2 -1.13 -23.07 10.23
C PRO A 2 -0.84 -21.85 11.09
N GLY A 3 0.21 -21.95 11.91
CA GLY A 3 0.61 -20.90 12.84
C GLY A 3 0.91 -19.60 12.10
N HIS A 4 0.25 -18.53 12.49
CA HIS A 4 0.66 -17.18 12.12
C HIS A 4 2.05 -16.96 12.71
N SER A 5 3.04 -16.76 11.84
CA SER A 5 4.31 -16.18 12.27
C SER A 5 4.01 -14.76 12.78
N PRO A 6 4.56 -14.30 13.92
CA PRO A 6 4.26 -12.99 14.48
C PRO A 6 4.64 -11.83 13.54
N HIS A 7 5.39 -12.08 12.47
CA HIS A 7 5.91 -11.05 11.57
C HIS A 7 5.62 -11.30 10.09
N GLY A 8 4.56 -12.04 9.73
CA GLY A 8 4.27 -12.22 8.32
C GLY A 8 3.02 -13.01 8.01
N ASP A 9 2.58 -12.88 6.78
CA ASP A 9 1.50 -13.66 6.21
C ASP A 9 1.93 -14.38 4.92
N ARG A 10 1.08 -15.29 4.45
CA ARG A 10 1.25 -15.96 3.17
C ARG A 10 0.29 -15.36 2.16
N VAL A 11 0.82 -14.99 1.02
CA VAL A 11 0.07 -14.42 -0.10
C VAL A 11 0.37 -15.18 -1.37
N VAL A 12 -0.44 -14.95 -2.40
CA VAL A 12 -0.15 -15.38 -3.77
C VAL A 12 0.25 -14.16 -4.59
N GLN A 13 1.18 -14.34 -5.51
CA GLN A 13 1.48 -13.34 -6.53
C GLN A 13 0.94 -13.81 -7.87
N LEU A 14 0.24 -12.93 -8.53
CA LEU A 14 -0.23 -13.07 -9.90
C LEU A 14 0.69 -12.29 -10.82
N GLU A 15 1.02 -12.84 -11.97
CA GLU A 15 1.85 -12.15 -12.95
C GLU A 15 1.40 -12.47 -14.38
N SER A 16 1.18 -11.46 -15.20
CA SER A 16 0.88 -11.59 -16.62
C SER A 16 1.69 -10.60 -17.44
N ASN A 17 2.12 -11.02 -18.63
CA ASN A 17 2.81 -10.16 -19.59
C ASN A 17 1.86 -9.83 -20.73
N VAL A 18 1.76 -8.56 -21.09
CA VAL A 18 0.90 -8.05 -22.16
C VAL A 18 1.68 -7.07 -23.05
N ASP A 19 1.49 -7.14 -24.37
CA ASP A 19 2.16 -6.26 -25.36
C ASP A 19 1.18 -5.54 -26.30
N ASP A 20 -0.12 -5.66 -26.03
CA ASP A 20 -1.20 -5.11 -26.84
C ASP A 20 -2.31 -4.43 -26.03
N VAL A 21 -2.03 -4.08 -24.77
CA VAL A 21 -2.99 -3.44 -23.86
C VAL A 21 -2.67 -1.96 -23.70
N THR A 22 -3.68 -1.09 -23.78
CA THR A 22 -3.51 0.35 -23.63
C THR A 22 -3.31 0.77 -22.18
N GLY A 23 -2.68 1.93 -21.95
CA GLY A 23 -2.49 2.47 -20.61
C GLY A 23 -3.79 2.73 -19.85
N GLU A 24 -4.87 3.08 -20.57
CA GLU A 24 -6.21 3.28 -19.99
C GLU A 24 -6.77 1.99 -19.41
N VAL A 25 -6.65 0.87 -20.14
CA VAL A 25 -7.09 -0.45 -19.66
C VAL A 25 -6.23 -0.89 -18.46
N LEU A 26 -4.91 -0.64 -18.50
CA LEU A 26 -4.04 -0.95 -17.37
C LEU A 26 -4.39 -0.12 -16.13
N GLY A 27 -4.69 1.17 -16.28
CA GLY A 27 -5.15 2.03 -15.19
C GLY A 27 -6.45 1.52 -14.57
N TYR A 28 -7.44 1.23 -15.39
CA TYR A 28 -8.72 0.64 -14.97
C TYR A 28 -8.53 -0.71 -14.26
N LEU A 29 -7.66 -1.57 -14.80
CA LEU A 29 -7.36 -2.88 -14.22
C LEU A 29 -6.79 -2.75 -12.79
N ILE A 30 -5.87 -1.80 -12.56
CA ILE A 30 -5.32 -1.55 -11.22
C ILE A 30 -6.44 -1.23 -10.24
N GLU A 31 -7.30 -0.27 -10.58
CA GLU A 31 -8.41 0.14 -9.73
C GLU A 31 -9.36 -1.02 -9.45
N ARG A 32 -9.72 -1.77 -10.49
CA ARG A 32 -10.63 -2.91 -10.38
C ARG A 32 -10.07 -4.02 -9.51
N LEU A 33 -8.81 -4.40 -9.69
CA LEU A 33 -8.17 -5.43 -8.86
C LEU A 33 -8.10 -5.02 -7.39
N MET A 34 -7.80 -3.75 -7.10
CA MET A 34 -7.80 -3.22 -5.74
C MET A 34 -9.21 -3.27 -5.11
N GLN A 35 -10.26 -2.88 -5.86
CA GLN A 35 -11.65 -2.97 -5.41
C GLN A 35 -12.08 -4.42 -5.16
N GLU A 36 -11.58 -5.34 -5.94
CA GLU A 36 -11.85 -6.78 -5.81
C GLU A 36 -10.98 -7.49 -4.76
N GLY A 37 -10.21 -6.74 -3.98
CA GLY A 37 -9.50 -7.26 -2.82
C GLY A 37 -8.05 -7.67 -3.05
N ALA A 38 -7.43 -7.26 -4.16
CA ALA A 38 -5.98 -7.33 -4.27
C ALA A 38 -5.33 -6.50 -3.16
N LEU A 39 -4.26 -7.02 -2.58
CA LEU A 39 -3.50 -6.35 -1.53
C LEU A 39 -2.54 -5.29 -2.10
N ASP A 40 -2.07 -5.52 -3.31
CA ASP A 40 -1.21 -4.61 -4.07
C ASP A 40 -1.32 -4.94 -5.56
N VAL A 41 -1.20 -3.92 -6.41
CA VAL A 41 -1.17 -4.07 -7.87
C VAL A 41 -0.13 -3.12 -8.44
N SER A 42 0.73 -3.64 -9.29
CA SER A 42 1.73 -2.85 -10.00
C SER A 42 1.81 -3.26 -11.49
N VAL A 43 2.12 -2.29 -12.33
CA VAL A 43 2.39 -2.50 -13.75
C VAL A 43 3.80 -1.98 -14.05
N LEU A 44 4.64 -2.86 -14.58
CA LEU A 44 6.03 -2.58 -14.89
C LEU A 44 6.24 -2.58 -16.40
N PRO A 45 6.91 -1.57 -16.97
CA PRO A 45 7.28 -1.62 -18.39
C PRO A 45 8.28 -2.74 -18.63
N ALA A 46 8.14 -3.40 -19.77
CA ALA A 46 9.00 -4.51 -20.17
C ALA A 46 9.31 -4.48 -21.67
N LEU A 47 10.50 -4.98 -22.04
CA LEU A 47 10.81 -5.33 -23.42
C LEU A 47 10.53 -6.82 -23.61
N MET A 48 9.62 -7.14 -24.51
CA MET A 48 9.18 -8.51 -24.75
C MET A 48 9.80 -9.12 -26.02
N LYS A 49 9.50 -10.41 -26.27
CA LYS A 49 9.96 -11.09 -27.48
C LYS A 49 9.66 -10.26 -28.72
N LYS A 50 10.49 -10.40 -29.75
CA LYS A 50 10.45 -9.63 -31.01
C LYS A 50 10.66 -8.13 -30.83
N GLY A 51 11.28 -7.68 -29.71
CA GLY A 51 11.55 -6.27 -29.45
C GLY A 51 10.32 -5.41 -29.17
N ARG A 52 9.20 -6.00 -28.77
CA ARG A 52 7.96 -5.26 -28.48
C ARG A 52 8.00 -4.64 -27.09
N ALA A 53 7.61 -3.38 -27.01
CA ALA A 53 7.27 -2.77 -25.73
C ALA A 53 6.01 -3.43 -25.18
N GLY A 54 6.00 -3.69 -23.90
CA GLY A 54 4.86 -4.28 -23.22
C GLY A 54 4.90 -3.98 -21.72
N SER A 55 4.04 -4.66 -20.97
CA SER A 55 3.91 -4.49 -19.54
C SER A 55 3.86 -5.82 -18.82
N VAL A 56 4.43 -5.86 -17.62
CA VAL A 56 4.25 -6.94 -16.66
C VAL A 56 3.27 -6.46 -15.61
N ILE A 57 2.11 -7.08 -15.56
CA ILE A 57 1.11 -6.87 -14.51
C ILE A 57 1.45 -7.78 -13.35
N ARG A 58 1.57 -7.23 -12.15
CA ARG A 58 1.73 -7.97 -10.89
C ARG A 58 0.63 -7.60 -9.92
N ALA A 59 0.04 -8.61 -9.30
CA ALA A 59 -0.90 -8.41 -8.20
C ALA A 59 -0.56 -9.33 -7.04
N ILE A 60 -0.72 -8.82 -5.82
CA ILE A 60 -0.60 -9.60 -4.59
C ILE A 60 -1.99 -9.80 -4.03
N ALA A 61 -2.30 -11.02 -3.65
CA ALA A 61 -3.62 -11.38 -3.14
C ALA A 61 -3.54 -12.41 -1.99
N ARG A 62 -4.63 -12.58 -1.26
CA ARG A 62 -4.79 -13.73 -0.36
C ARG A 62 -4.91 -15.01 -1.18
N GLY A 63 -4.50 -16.13 -0.62
CA GLY A 63 -4.45 -17.42 -1.32
C GLY A 63 -5.75 -17.79 -2.04
N ASP A 64 -6.88 -17.59 -1.37
CA ASP A 64 -8.21 -17.96 -1.87
C ASP A 64 -8.73 -17.04 -3.00
N ASP A 65 -8.14 -15.84 -3.15
CA ASP A 65 -8.53 -14.87 -4.18
C ASP A 65 -7.74 -15.02 -5.49
N GLY A 66 -6.69 -15.81 -5.51
CA GLY A 66 -5.74 -15.88 -6.63
C GLY A 66 -6.39 -16.19 -7.97
N GLU A 67 -7.16 -17.27 -8.08
CA GLU A 67 -7.81 -17.68 -9.34
C GLU A 67 -8.88 -16.67 -9.78
N ARG A 68 -9.64 -16.12 -8.85
CA ARG A 68 -10.67 -15.12 -9.13
C ARG A 68 -10.06 -13.85 -9.72
N LEU A 69 -9.01 -13.33 -9.13
CA LEU A 69 -8.30 -12.13 -9.62
C LEU A 69 -7.55 -12.42 -10.92
N ALA A 70 -6.97 -13.61 -11.10
CA ALA A 70 -6.39 -14.02 -12.37
C ALA A 70 -7.44 -14.02 -13.52
N GLY A 71 -8.65 -14.49 -13.22
CA GLY A 71 -9.77 -14.42 -14.16
C GLY A 71 -10.16 -12.99 -14.54
N ILE A 72 -10.02 -12.01 -13.65
CA ILE A 72 -10.23 -10.59 -13.96
C ILE A 72 -9.13 -10.09 -14.90
N ILE A 73 -7.86 -10.37 -14.59
CA ILE A 73 -6.74 -9.98 -15.45
C ILE A 73 -6.95 -10.50 -16.88
N ILE A 74 -7.29 -11.77 -17.04
CA ILE A 74 -7.53 -12.38 -18.36
C ILE A 74 -8.68 -11.67 -19.10
N ARG A 75 -9.80 -11.41 -18.44
CA ARG A 75 -10.96 -10.77 -19.08
C ARG A 75 -10.71 -9.34 -19.51
N GLU A 76 -9.97 -8.57 -18.70
CA GLU A 76 -9.71 -7.16 -19.00
C GLU A 76 -8.61 -6.96 -20.03
N THR A 77 -7.62 -7.86 -20.06
CA THR A 77 -6.44 -7.68 -20.91
C THR A 77 -6.44 -8.54 -22.17
N GLY A 78 -7.30 -9.55 -22.24
CA GLY A 78 -7.22 -10.56 -23.31
C GLY A 78 -6.01 -11.51 -23.18
N SER A 79 -5.24 -11.43 -22.10
CA SER A 79 -4.11 -12.33 -21.86
C SER A 79 -4.56 -13.79 -21.85
N LEU A 80 -3.77 -14.67 -22.46
CA LEU A 80 -4.06 -16.11 -22.51
C LEU A 80 -3.75 -16.85 -21.21
N GLY A 81 -3.06 -16.19 -20.26
CA GLY A 81 -2.72 -16.82 -19.00
C GLY A 81 -2.08 -15.87 -17.98
N VAL A 82 -2.26 -16.25 -16.73
CA VAL A 82 -1.68 -15.58 -15.57
C VAL A 82 -0.86 -16.61 -14.81
N ARG A 83 0.38 -16.30 -14.50
CA ARG A 83 1.22 -17.11 -13.62
C ARG A 83 0.79 -16.85 -12.18
N ILE A 84 0.50 -17.91 -11.45
CA ILE A 84 0.16 -17.84 -10.04
C ILE A 84 1.32 -18.44 -9.24
N PHE A 85 1.97 -17.63 -8.42
CA PHE A 85 2.97 -18.08 -7.46
C PHE A 85 2.24 -18.39 -6.15
N PRO A 86 2.06 -19.65 -5.78
CA PRO A 86 1.00 -20.08 -4.84
C PRO A 86 1.31 -19.78 -3.38
N SER A 87 2.54 -19.44 -3.05
CA SER A 87 2.92 -19.16 -1.66
C SER A 87 4.15 -18.25 -1.60
N ILE A 88 3.91 -16.99 -1.29
CA ILE A 88 4.97 -16.03 -1.02
C ILE A 88 4.83 -15.61 0.44
N HIS A 89 5.92 -15.71 1.18
CA HIS A 89 5.98 -15.19 2.53
C HIS A 89 6.31 -13.70 2.47
N ARG A 90 5.46 -12.87 3.11
CA ARG A 90 5.76 -11.47 3.35
C ARG A 90 6.23 -11.31 4.79
N PHE A 91 7.42 -10.78 4.98
CA PHE A 91 7.86 -10.31 6.27
C PHE A 91 7.30 -8.91 6.50
N LEU A 92 6.50 -8.72 7.54
CA LEU A 92 5.76 -7.51 7.79
C LEU A 92 6.19 -6.88 9.11
N ALA A 93 6.41 -5.57 9.12
CA ALA A 93 6.46 -4.80 10.35
C ALA A 93 5.06 -4.70 10.96
N GLU A 94 5.00 -4.70 12.28
CA GLU A 94 3.77 -4.37 13.00
C GLU A 94 3.37 -2.93 12.70
N ARG A 95 2.08 -2.68 12.52
CA ARG A 95 1.56 -1.36 12.19
C ARG A 95 0.34 -1.04 13.02
N GLU A 96 0.41 0.07 13.71
CA GLU A 96 -0.67 0.62 14.51
C GLU A 96 -1.06 1.99 13.98
N GLU A 97 -2.35 2.30 14.06
CA GLU A 97 -2.89 3.63 13.78
C GLU A 97 -3.24 4.30 15.11
N ASN A 98 -2.70 5.50 15.32
CA ASN A 98 -2.86 6.25 16.56
C ASN A 98 -3.25 7.70 16.22
N GLU A 99 -3.93 8.37 17.14
CA GLU A 99 -4.29 9.78 16.99
C GLU A 99 -3.36 10.68 17.78
N VAL A 100 -2.95 11.80 17.19
CA VAL A 100 -2.15 12.85 17.82
C VAL A 100 -2.82 14.21 17.68
N GLY A 101 -2.63 15.05 18.71
CA GLY A 101 -3.04 16.44 18.70
C GLY A 101 -1.92 17.35 18.20
N ILE A 102 -2.25 18.32 17.37
CA ILE A 102 -1.35 19.39 16.94
C ILE A 102 -2.05 20.75 17.06
N GLU A 103 -1.27 21.79 17.27
CA GLU A 103 -1.77 23.16 17.26
C GLU A 103 -1.24 23.89 16.02
N LEU A 104 -2.14 24.45 15.19
CA LEU A 104 -1.83 25.13 13.95
C LEU A 104 -2.74 26.35 13.78
N ALA A 105 -2.16 27.49 13.41
CA ALA A 105 -2.89 28.73 13.20
C ALA A 105 -3.81 29.10 14.40
N GLY A 106 -3.35 28.84 15.64
CA GLY A 106 -4.10 29.10 16.87
C GLY A 106 -5.30 28.18 17.09
N ARG A 107 -5.37 27.03 16.41
CA ARG A 107 -6.43 26.04 16.56
C ARG A 107 -5.85 24.65 16.82
N ALA A 108 -6.54 23.90 17.68
CA ALA A 108 -6.22 22.49 17.92
C ALA A 108 -6.82 21.62 16.82
N HIS A 109 -6.02 20.71 16.30
CA HIS A 109 -6.42 19.72 15.31
C HIS A 109 -6.02 18.32 15.78
N ARG A 110 -6.74 17.31 15.31
CA ARG A 110 -6.40 15.89 15.50
C ARG A 110 -6.12 15.25 14.16
N ALA A 111 -5.08 14.44 14.13
CA ALA A 111 -4.67 13.69 12.95
C ALA A 111 -4.17 12.30 13.34
N ARG A 112 -4.42 11.33 12.48
CA ARG A 112 -3.91 9.98 12.65
C ARG A 112 -2.48 9.89 12.17
N VAL A 113 -1.71 9.07 12.89
CA VAL A 113 -0.35 8.66 12.52
C VAL A 113 -0.27 7.15 12.46
N LYS A 114 0.45 6.64 11.48
CA LYS A 114 0.77 5.22 11.33
C LYS A 114 2.14 4.98 11.94
N VAL A 115 2.19 4.23 13.02
CA VAL A 115 3.41 3.83 13.72
C VAL A 115 3.76 2.41 13.27
N SER A 116 4.93 2.25 12.67
CA SER A 116 5.44 0.93 12.29
C SER A 116 6.55 0.51 13.24
N ARG A 117 6.51 -0.77 13.67
CA ARG A 117 7.47 -1.36 14.63
C ARG A 117 8.05 -2.64 14.06
N LEU A 118 9.31 -2.89 14.42
CA LEU A 118 9.97 -4.16 14.23
C LEU A 118 10.65 -4.52 15.55
N ASP A 119 10.35 -5.69 16.09
CA ASP A 119 10.89 -6.15 17.38
C ASP A 119 10.79 -5.09 18.49
N LYS A 120 9.65 -4.41 18.59
CA LYS A 120 9.34 -3.30 19.50
C LYS A 120 10.01 -1.97 19.17
N GLU A 121 10.96 -1.92 18.24
CA GLU A 121 11.60 -0.68 17.80
C GLU A 121 10.66 0.07 16.82
N ILE A 122 10.52 1.37 16.99
CA ILE A 122 9.78 2.22 16.07
C ILE A 122 10.68 2.50 14.86
N ILE A 123 10.30 1.94 13.70
CA ILE A 123 11.02 2.13 12.45
C ILE A 123 10.46 3.26 11.60
N SER A 124 9.19 3.63 11.81
CA SER A 124 8.55 4.70 11.03
C SER A 124 7.35 5.28 11.78
N ILE A 125 7.19 6.60 11.69
CA ILE A 125 5.97 7.31 12.06
C ILE A 125 5.58 8.18 10.87
N LYS A 126 4.38 7.94 10.31
CA LYS A 126 3.88 8.66 9.14
C LYS A 126 2.48 9.21 9.40
N ALA A 127 2.27 10.46 9.01
CA ALA A 127 0.96 11.09 9.07
C ALA A 127 -0.01 10.47 8.07
N GLU A 128 -1.29 10.38 8.43
CA GLU A 128 -2.35 10.00 7.50
C GLU A 128 -2.63 11.14 6.53
N TYR A 129 -2.51 10.85 5.24
CA TYR A 129 -2.60 11.86 4.17
C TYR A 129 -3.93 12.63 4.19
N GLU A 130 -5.06 11.94 4.31
CA GLU A 130 -6.38 12.59 4.26
C GLU A 130 -6.61 13.53 5.45
N ASP A 131 -6.09 13.20 6.63
CA ASP A 131 -6.16 14.08 7.78
C ASP A 131 -5.28 15.32 7.58
N CYS A 132 -4.07 15.15 7.08
CA CYS A 132 -3.18 16.25 6.74
C CYS A 132 -3.77 17.17 5.66
N ARG A 133 -4.38 16.59 4.61
CA ARG A 133 -5.03 17.33 3.54
C ARG A 133 -6.17 18.18 4.08
N ARG A 134 -7.05 17.61 4.89
CA ARG A 134 -8.15 18.30 5.54
C ARG A 134 -7.68 19.47 6.41
N ILE A 135 -6.64 19.25 7.21
CA ILE A 135 -6.06 20.27 8.09
C ILE A 135 -5.38 21.39 7.27
N ALA A 136 -4.61 21.02 6.25
CA ALA A 136 -3.93 21.97 5.36
C ALA A 136 -4.92 22.93 4.69
N GLN A 137 -6.02 22.40 4.18
CA GLN A 137 -7.10 23.19 3.59
C GLN A 137 -7.77 24.12 4.62
N ALA A 138 -8.05 23.60 5.82
CA ALA A 138 -8.71 24.40 6.88
C ALA A 138 -7.80 25.49 7.47
N ALA A 139 -6.48 25.25 7.53
CA ALA A 139 -5.51 26.18 8.10
C ALA A 139 -4.89 27.13 7.04
N GLY A 140 -5.10 26.88 5.74
CA GLY A 140 -4.46 27.63 4.67
C GLY A 140 -2.94 27.43 4.60
N LEU A 141 -2.44 26.25 5.02
CA LEU A 141 -1.02 25.94 5.09
C LEU A 141 -0.62 24.90 4.02
N PRO A 142 0.65 24.88 3.61
CA PRO A 142 1.16 23.85 2.73
C PRO A 142 1.00 22.45 3.35
N LEU A 143 0.50 21.47 2.56
CA LEU A 143 0.32 20.10 3.01
C LEU A 143 1.58 19.51 3.65
N ARG A 144 2.76 19.77 3.05
CA ARG A 144 4.05 19.27 3.56
C ARG A 144 4.33 19.74 4.99
N GLU A 145 4.01 21.01 5.29
CA GLU A 145 4.22 21.58 6.63
C GLU A 145 3.31 20.88 7.65
N VAL A 146 2.05 20.67 7.29
CA VAL A 146 1.09 19.96 8.15
C VAL A 146 1.54 18.53 8.41
N CYS A 147 1.91 17.79 7.36
CA CYS A 147 2.42 16.42 7.53
C CYS A 147 3.63 16.37 8.45
N GLN A 148 4.59 17.28 8.29
CA GLN A 148 5.78 17.34 9.14
C GLN A 148 5.41 17.58 10.62
N LYS A 149 4.51 18.51 10.91
CA LYS A 149 4.06 18.79 12.29
C LYS A 149 3.31 17.62 12.93
N VAL A 150 2.48 16.93 12.14
CA VAL A 150 1.78 15.72 12.61
C VAL A 150 2.79 14.60 12.93
N GLU A 151 3.78 14.37 12.06
CA GLU A 151 4.82 13.37 12.30
C GLU A 151 5.71 13.72 13.50
N GLU A 152 6.04 14.99 13.69
CA GLU A 152 6.79 15.48 14.87
C GLU A 152 6.01 15.25 16.16
N ALA A 153 4.69 15.51 16.16
CA ALA A 153 3.82 15.22 17.29
C ALA A 153 3.77 13.72 17.58
N GLY A 154 3.68 12.90 16.52
CA GLY A 154 3.76 11.44 16.63
C GLY A 154 5.09 10.99 17.26
N ARG A 155 6.22 11.48 16.77
CA ARG A 155 7.53 11.17 17.34
C ARG A 155 7.61 11.53 18.83
N ARG A 156 7.15 12.69 19.22
CA ARG A 156 7.11 13.09 20.64
C ARG A 156 6.24 12.16 21.49
N ALA A 157 5.05 11.79 20.99
CA ALA A 157 4.13 10.95 21.74
C ALA A 157 4.64 9.51 21.93
N PHE A 158 5.27 8.92 20.91
CA PHE A 158 5.58 7.49 20.89
C PHE A 158 7.05 7.17 21.18
N THR A 159 7.98 8.13 21.03
CA THR A 159 9.39 7.92 21.37
C THR A 159 9.68 8.22 22.86
N MET A 160 8.91 9.11 23.50
CA MET A 160 9.07 9.39 24.93
C MET A 160 8.48 8.31 25.87
N CYS A 161 7.77 7.31 25.35
CA CYS A 161 7.16 6.23 26.13
C CYS A 161 8.06 5.00 26.35
N HIS A 162 9.36 5.06 26.03
CA HIS A 162 10.32 4.04 26.42
C HIS A 162 11.40 4.64 27.33
N PRO A 163 11.19 4.65 28.66
CA PRO A 163 12.33 4.67 29.56
C PRO A 163 13.04 3.31 29.43
N PHE A 164 14.36 3.34 29.36
CA PHE A 164 15.29 2.23 29.37
C PHE A 164 14.97 1.15 30.41
#